data_0192a88d3f25857b1bad7844b7c595b0
#
_entry.id   0192a88d3f25857b1bad7844b7c595b0
#
_cell.length_a   1.000
_cell.length_b   1.000
_cell.length_c   1.000
_cell.angle_alpha   90.00
_cell.angle_beta   90.00
_cell.angle_gamma   90.00
#
_symmetry.space_group_name_H-M   'P 1'
#
loop_
_entity.id
_entity.type
_entity.pdbx_description
1 polymer ?
#
loop_
_entity_poly.entity_id
_entity_poly.type
_entity_poly.pdbx_seq_one_letter_code
_entity_poly.pdbx_strand_id
1 'polypeptide(L)'
;MNSQNLQNKLRDKFLKKGVKMKGPETVFFSKDTKIGKNVEIEPYVVFADKVKIGNNVKILSFSHLEGVKIDNDVSVGPYARLRPGTKIKSGSKIGNFVEVKKSTINKNSKVNHLSYIGDALVGKDVNIGAGTITCNYDGRKKSKTKIKDKVCLLYTSDAADEGLGVDLGG
;
A
#
# COMPACT_ATOMS: atom_id res chain seq x y z
N MET A 1 26.98 -17.99 -2.80
CA MET A 1 25.78 -18.33 -3.63
C MET A 1 25.46 -17.13 -4.49
N ASN A 2 25.45 -17.26 -5.81
CA ASN A 2 25.16 -16.15 -6.72
C ASN A 2 23.74 -15.61 -6.44
N SER A 3 23.58 -14.29 -6.47
CA SER A 3 22.30 -13.58 -6.23
C SER A 3 21.15 -14.16 -7.08
N GLN A 4 21.41 -14.47 -8.34
CA GLN A 4 20.44 -15.04 -9.26
C GLN A 4 19.94 -16.44 -8.80
N ASN A 5 20.85 -17.31 -8.35
CA ASN A 5 20.48 -18.63 -7.85
C ASN A 5 19.60 -18.57 -6.59
N LEU A 6 19.82 -17.56 -5.74
CA LEU A 6 18.96 -17.32 -4.59
C LEU A 6 17.56 -16.90 -5.02
N GLN A 7 17.45 -15.96 -5.95
CA GLN A 7 16.15 -15.50 -6.44
C GLN A 7 15.35 -16.64 -7.08
N ASN A 8 16.00 -17.46 -7.90
CA ASN A 8 15.34 -18.63 -8.50
C ASN A 8 14.78 -19.58 -7.41
N LYS A 9 15.57 -19.89 -6.37
CA LYS A 9 15.10 -20.72 -5.26
C LYS A 9 13.91 -20.11 -4.51
N LEU A 10 13.88 -18.81 -4.31
CA LEU A 10 12.77 -18.12 -3.63
C LEU A 10 11.51 -18.14 -4.48
N ARG A 11 11.61 -17.87 -5.78
CA ARG A 11 10.51 -17.94 -6.74
C ARG A 11 9.91 -19.35 -6.79
N ASP A 12 10.76 -20.37 -6.94
CA ASP A 12 10.33 -21.78 -6.96
C ASP A 12 9.61 -22.17 -5.67
N LYS A 13 10.12 -21.73 -4.52
CA LYS A 13 9.48 -21.95 -3.23
C LYS A 13 8.05 -21.41 -3.19
N PHE A 14 7.83 -20.19 -3.71
CA PHE A 14 6.51 -19.57 -3.69
C PHE A 14 5.58 -20.15 -4.77
N LEU A 15 6.08 -20.46 -5.96
CA LEU A 15 5.33 -21.15 -7.00
C LEU A 15 4.82 -22.53 -6.51
N LYS A 16 5.69 -23.32 -5.87
CA LYS A 16 5.32 -24.61 -5.26
C LYS A 16 4.27 -24.48 -4.14
N LYS A 17 4.17 -23.32 -3.50
CA LYS A 17 3.13 -22.98 -2.51
C LYS A 17 1.82 -22.47 -3.13
N GLY A 18 1.72 -22.43 -4.45
CA GLY A 18 0.53 -21.98 -5.17
C GLY A 18 0.41 -20.46 -5.31
N VAL A 19 1.49 -19.70 -5.12
CA VAL A 19 1.53 -18.28 -5.47
C VAL A 19 1.56 -18.16 -7.00
N LYS A 20 0.66 -17.40 -7.57
CA LYS A 20 0.62 -17.12 -9.00
C LYS A 20 1.50 -15.91 -9.32
N MET A 21 2.48 -16.08 -10.19
CA MET A 21 3.35 -15.00 -10.65
C MET A 21 3.27 -14.88 -12.18
N LYS A 22 2.99 -13.68 -12.66
CA LYS A 22 3.16 -13.34 -14.08
C LYS A 22 4.58 -12.82 -14.28
N GLY A 23 5.39 -13.46 -15.15
CA GLY A 23 6.79 -13.10 -15.35
C GLY A 23 7.64 -13.27 -14.07
N PRO A 24 7.76 -14.50 -13.53
CA PRO A 24 8.44 -14.75 -12.25
C PRO A 24 9.86 -14.19 -12.20
N GLU A 25 10.57 -14.18 -13.33
CA GLU A 25 11.94 -13.69 -13.47
C GLU A 25 12.10 -12.20 -13.12
N THR A 26 11.00 -11.45 -13.17
CA THR A 26 10.95 -10.01 -12.87
C THR A 26 10.58 -9.69 -11.42
N VAL A 27 10.26 -10.71 -10.62
CA VAL A 27 9.85 -10.54 -9.22
C VAL A 27 11.02 -10.84 -8.30
N PHE A 28 11.28 -9.96 -7.34
CA PHE A 28 12.40 -10.09 -6.40
C PHE A 28 11.92 -10.24 -4.95
N PHE A 29 12.53 -11.19 -4.23
CA PHE A 29 12.16 -11.50 -2.85
C PHE A 29 13.35 -11.37 -1.90
N SER A 30 13.12 -10.81 -0.71
CA SER A 30 14.01 -11.01 0.42
C SER A 30 13.81 -12.42 1.02
N LYS A 31 14.86 -12.94 1.66
CA LYS A 31 14.86 -14.28 2.26
C LYS A 31 13.79 -14.46 3.34
N ASP A 32 13.42 -13.39 4.02
CA ASP A 32 12.48 -13.37 5.14
C ASP A 32 11.03 -13.09 4.72
N THR A 33 10.79 -12.91 3.42
CA THR A 33 9.43 -12.71 2.87
C THR A 33 8.52 -13.89 3.22
N LYS A 34 7.32 -13.58 3.71
CA LYS A 34 6.26 -14.56 4.02
C LYS A 34 5.02 -14.27 3.19
N ILE A 35 4.50 -15.28 2.50
CA ILE A 35 3.33 -15.15 1.62
C ILE A 35 2.33 -16.25 1.96
N GLY A 36 1.05 -15.87 2.07
CA GLY A 36 -0.07 -16.74 2.31
C GLY A 36 -0.54 -17.50 1.06
N LYS A 37 -1.80 -17.96 1.08
CA LYS A 37 -2.43 -18.72 -0.01
C LYS A 37 -3.14 -17.78 -1.00
N ASN A 38 -3.31 -18.24 -2.25
CA ASN A 38 -4.04 -17.54 -3.31
C ASN A 38 -3.53 -16.10 -3.53
N VAL A 39 -2.22 -15.91 -3.51
CA VAL A 39 -1.60 -14.61 -3.79
C VAL A 39 -1.26 -14.54 -5.27
N GLU A 40 -1.59 -13.44 -5.90
CA GLU A 40 -1.27 -13.13 -7.29
C GLU A 40 -0.26 -11.98 -7.34
N ILE A 41 0.83 -12.14 -8.08
CA ILE A 41 1.91 -11.16 -8.20
C ILE A 41 2.15 -10.88 -9.68
N GLU A 42 2.08 -9.61 -10.05
CA GLU A 42 2.37 -9.15 -11.39
C GLU A 42 3.87 -8.86 -11.59
N PRO A 43 4.32 -8.61 -12.83
CA PRO A 43 5.72 -8.35 -13.14
C PRO A 43 6.30 -7.12 -12.40
N TYR A 44 7.62 -7.14 -12.22
CA TYR A 44 8.41 -6.02 -11.68
C TYR A 44 8.05 -5.63 -10.24
N VAL A 45 7.64 -6.59 -9.43
CA VAL A 45 7.38 -6.38 -8.00
C VAL A 45 8.61 -6.72 -7.17
N VAL A 46 8.91 -5.85 -6.20
CA VAL A 46 10.02 -6.04 -5.26
C VAL A 46 9.50 -6.21 -3.84
N PHE A 47 9.79 -7.36 -3.24
CA PHE A 47 9.61 -7.63 -1.81
C PHE A 47 10.97 -7.51 -1.11
N ALA A 48 11.23 -6.34 -0.53
CA ALA A 48 12.40 -6.12 0.31
C ALA A 48 12.21 -6.77 1.70
N ASP A 49 13.01 -6.39 2.68
CA ASP A 49 13.02 -7.07 3.97
C ASP A 49 11.71 -6.91 4.76
N LYS A 50 11.43 -7.92 5.60
CA LYS A 50 10.34 -7.93 6.59
C LYS A 50 8.93 -7.76 6.00
N VAL A 51 8.69 -8.33 4.81
CA VAL A 51 7.37 -8.32 4.19
C VAL A 51 6.57 -9.56 4.58
N LYS A 52 5.31 -9.34 5.03
CA LYS A 52 4.35 -10.40 5.37
C LYS A 52 3.04 -10.18 4.64
N ILE A 53 2.65 -11.13 3.81
CA ILE A 53 1.45 -11.08 2.98
C ILE A 53 0.47 -12.18 3.45
N GLY A 54 -0.79 -11.80 3.65
CA GLY A 54 -1.89 -12.69 3.97
C GLY A 54 -2.39 -13.50 2.76
N ASN A 55 -3.63 -13.97 2.85
CA ASN A 55 -4.27 -14.78 1.80
C ASN A 55 -5.06 -13.90 0.83
N ASN A 56 -5.30 -14.39 -0.40
CA ASN A 56 -6.12 -13.72 -1.41
C ASN A 56 -5.64 -12.30 -1.74
N VAL A 57 -4.35 -12.06 -1.72
CA VAL A 57 -3.77 -10.73 -1.96
C VAL A 57 -3.32 -10.60 -3.40
N LYS A 58 -3.56 -9.44 -4.00
CA LYS A 58 -3.06 -9.09 -5.34
C LYS A 58 -2.01 -7.99 -5.22
N ILE A 59 -0.82 -8.23 -5.77
CA ILE A 59 0.25 -7.23 -5.87
C ILE A 59 0.48 -6.95 -7.34
N LEU A 60 0.13 -5.74 -7.74
CA LEU A 60 0.18 -5.30 -9.13
C LEU A 60 1.56 -4.74 -9.48
N SER A 61 1.83 -4.65 -10.77
CA SER A 61 3.13 -4.35 -11.34
C SER A 61 3.79 -3.09 -10.77
N PHE A 62 5.13 -3.10 -10.75
CA PHE A 62 5.98 -1.98 -10.35
C PHE A 62 5.77 -1.54 -8.89
N SER A 63 5.26 -2.41 -8.03
CA SER A 63 5.10 -2.10 -6.60
C SER A 63 6.35 -2.50 -5.81
N HIS A 64 6.70 -1.67 -4.81
CA HIS A 64 7.83 -1.91 -3.92
C HIS A 64 7.36 -1.98 -2.46
N LEU A 65 7.62 -3.09 -1.80
CA LEU A 65 7.18 -3.38 -0.45
C LEU A 65 8.37 -3.63 0.47
N GLU A 66 8.41 -2.95 1.62
CA GLU A 66 9.47 -3.10 2.63
C GLU A 66 8.89 -2.95 4.04
N GLY A 67 9.21 -3.86 4.96
CA GLY A 67 8.84 -3.76 6.38
C GLY A 67 7.34 -3.67 6.63
N VAL A 68 6.52 -4.35 5.82
CA VAL A 68 5.06 -4.20 5.81
C VAL A 68 4.35 -5.49 6.20
N LYS A 69 3.16 -5.32 6.80
CA LYS A 69 2.21 -6.40 7.03
C LYS A 69 0.93 -6.13 6.25
N ILE A 70 0.56 -7.03 5.35
CA ILE A 70 -0.66 -7.00 4.57
C ILE A 70 -1.53 -8.18 5.03
N ASP A 71 -2.74 -7.89 5.49
CA ASP A 71 -3.72 -8.89 5.89
C ASP A 71 -4.41 -9.50 4.64
N ASN A 72 -5.51 -10.23 4.80
CA ASN A 72 -6.17 -10.95 3.70
C ASN A 72 -6.98 -10.02 2.78
N ASP A 73 -7.27 -10.48 1.56
CA ASP A 73 -8.20 -9.84 0.62
C ASP A 73 -7.82 -8.40 0.26
N VAL A 74 -6.53 -8.11 0.15
CA VAL A 74 -5.98 -6.78 -0.14
C VAL A 74 -5.46 -6.72 -1.58
N SER A 75 -5.64 -5.56 -2.21
CA SER A 75 -5.00 -5.23 -3.49
C SER A 75 -4.02 -4.08 -3.32
N VAL A 76 -2.82 -4.20 -3.90
CA VAL A 76 -1.76 -3.20 -3.85
C VAL A 76 -1.23 -2.90 -5.24
N GLY A 77 -1.14 -1.63 -5.60
CA GLY A 77 -0.57 -1.18 -6.86
C GLY A 77 -1.59 -0.89 -7.94
N PRO A 78 -1.13 -0.73 -9.21
CA PRO A 78 0.29 -0.73 -9.60
C PRO A 78 1.05 0.52 -9.09
N TYR A 79 2.40 0.50 -9.19
CA TYR A 79 3.26 1.62 -8.78
C TYR A 79 3.04 2.08 -7.32
N ALA A 80 2.74 1.15 -6.41
CA ALA A 80 2.60 1.47 -4.99
C ALA A 80 3.92 1.29 -4.26
N ARG A 81 4.20 2.20 -3.30
CA ARG A 81 5.36 2.09 -2.41
C ARG A 81 4.91 1.93 -0.97
N LEU A 82 5.11 0.75 -0.41
CA LEU A 82 4.83 0.49 1.00
C LEU A 82 6.13 0.43 1.79
N ARG A 83 6.26 1.31 2.78
CA ARG A 83 7.48 1.52 3.57
C ARG A 83 7.36 0.92 4.98
N PRO A 84 8.51 0.76 5.68
CA PRO A 84 8.56 0.14 6.99
C PRO A 84 7.55 0.73 8.00
N GLY A 85 6.95 -0.19 8.79
CA GLY A 85 5.94 0.14 9.79
C GLY A 85 4.51 0.24 9.26
N THR A 86 4.30 -0.02 7.98
CA THR A 86 2.97 -0.01 7.35
C THR A 86 2.20 -1.30 7.65
N LYS A 87 0.91 -1.15 7.97
CA LYS A 87 -0.05 -2.25 8.17
C LYS A 87 -1.29 -2.00 7.32
N ILE A 88 -1.58 -2.91 6.39
CA ILE A 88 -2.78 -2.86 5.56
C ILE A 88 -3.72 -3.97 6.02
N LYS A 89 -4.90 -3.59 6.47
CA LYS A 89 -5.90 -4.51 7.00
C LYS A 89 -6.80 -5.07 5.90
N SER A 90 -7.46 -6.18 6.24
CA SER A 90 -8.25 -6.97 5.28
C SER A 90 -9.25 -6.14 4.49
N GLY A 91 -9.42 -6.50 3.21
CA GLY A 91 -10.37 -5.87 2.30
C GLY A 91 -9.96 -4.48 1.80
N SER A 92 -8.80 -3.97 2.23
CA SER A 92 -8.34 -2.64 1.83
C SER A 92 -7.72 -2.63 0.44
N LYS A 93 -7.70 -1.45 -0.18
CA LYS A 93 -7.11 -1.23 -1.49
C LYS A 93 -6.14 -0.08 -1.48
N ILE A 94 -4.92 -0.32 -1.95
CA ILE A 94 -3.89 0.69 -2.19
C ILE A 94 -3.69 0.74 -3.70
N GLY A 95 -3.96 1.86 -4.31
CA GLY A 95 -3.90 2.00 -5.76
C GLY A 95 -2.59 2.57 -6.28
N ASN A 96 -2.66 3.16 -7.46
CA ASN A 96 -1.48 3.60 -8.20
C ASN A 96 -0.88 4.90 -7.65
N PHE A 97 0.44 4.96 -7.68
CA PHE A 97 1.22 6.11 -7.20
C PHE A 97 0.88 6.50 -5.76
N VAL A 98 0.65 5.48 -4.91
CA VAL A 98 0.38 5.68 -3.49
C VAL A 98 1.60 5.25 -2.70
N GLU A 99 2.08 6.15 -1.85
CA GLU A 99 3.11 5.83 -0.86
C GLU A 99 2.50 5.77 0.54
N VAL A 100 2.77 4.68 1.28
CA VAL A 100 2.34 4.52 2.67
C VAL A 100 3.54 4.25 3.55
N LYS A 101 3.68 5.02 4.65
CA LYS A 101 4.80 4.92 5.60
C LYS A 101 4.32 4.99 7.05
N LYS A 102 4.78 4.05 7.90
CA LYS A 102 4.47 4.02 9.35
C LYS A 102 2.98 4.24 9.67
N SER A 103 2.11 3.71 8.84
CA SER A 103 0.66 3.95 8.90
C SER A 103 -0.12 2.65 8.97
N THR A 104 -1.29 2.73 9.57
CA THR A 104 -2.26 1.64 9.56
C THR A 104 -3.46 2.05 8.72
N ILE A 105 -3.74 1.29 7.66
CA ILE A 105 -4.97 1.40 6.88
C ILE A 105 -5.89 0.29 7.36
N ASN A 106 -6.99 0.64 8.03
CA ASN A 106 -7.91 -0.34 8.58
C ASN A 106 -8.84 -0.94 7.51
N LYS A 107 -9.63 -1.94 7.94
CA LYS A 107 -10.43 -2.81 7.06
C LYS A 107 -11.26 -2.03 6.05
N ASN A 108 -11.33 -2.55 4.82
CA ASN A 108 -12.14 -2.07 3.71
C ASN A 108 -11.83 -0.63 3.27
N SER A 109 -10.74 -0.04 3.73
CA SER A 109 -10.40 1.35 3.38
C SER A 109 -9.64 1.41 2.07
N LYS A 110 -9.83 2.48 1.33
CA LYS A 110 -9.31 2.67 -0.01
C LYS A 110 -8.44 3.92 -0.08
N VAL A 111 -7.25 3.75 -0.63
CA VAL A 111 -6.32 4.84 -1.00
C VAL A 111 -5.93 4.57 -2.44
N ASN A 112 -6.67 5.12 -3.38
CA ASN A 112 -6.63 4.62 -4.75
C ASN A 112 -5.63 5.33 -5.66
N HIS A 113 -5.31 6.60 -5.42
CA HIS A 113 -4.58 7.41 -6.40
C HIS A 113 -3.69 8.47 -5.78
N LEU A 114 -2.45 8.63 -6.31
CA LEU A 114 -1.60 9.82 -6.14
C LEU A 114 -1.56 10.37 -4.71
N SER A 115 -1.34 9.54 -3.71
CA SER A 115 -1.45 9.96 -2.30
C SER A 115 -0.22 9.58 -1.49
N TYR A 116 0.12 10.41 -0.50
CA TYR A 116 1.11 10.10 0.52
C TYR A 116 0.43 9.98 1.89
N ILE A 117 0.50 8.78 2.48
CA ILE A 117 -0.06 8.48 3.80
C ILE A 117 1.09 8.13 4.75
N GLY A 118 1.56 9.12 5.48
CA GLY A 118 2.67 9.00 6.44
C GLY A 118 2.22 9.22 7.88
N ASP A 119 2.75 8.39 8.80
CA ASP A 119 2.51 8.48 10.25
C ASP A 119 1.01 8.61 10.60
N ALA A 120 0.15 7.83 9.94
CA ALA A 120 -1.30 7.97 10.01
C ALA A 120 -2.01 6.70 10.54
N LEU A 121 -3.15 6.92 11.19
CA LEU A 121 -4.13 5.89 11.50
C LEU A 121 -5.40 6.18 10.71
N VAL A 122 -5.65 5.41 9.67
CA VAL A 122 -6.86 5.47 8.85
C VAL A 122 -7.86 4.45 9.39
N GLY A 123 -9.07 4.89 9.65
CA GLY A 123 -10.18 4.10 10.17
C GLY A 123 -10.65 3.02 9.21
N LYS A 124 -11.78 2.39 9.53
CA LYS A 124 -12.45 1.38 8.68
C LYS A 124 -13.36 2.06 7.66
N ASP A 125 -13.54 1.41 6.51
CA ASP A 125 -14.48 1.86 5.48
C ASP A 125 -14.26 3.33 5.03
N VAL A 126 -12.98 3.76 5.04
CA VAL A 126 -12.55 5.10 4.63
C VAL A 126 -12.25 5.12 3.14
N ASN A 127 -12.62 6.20 2.48
CA ASN A 127 -12.18 6.47 1.11
C ASN A 127 -11.30 7.71 1.07
N ILE A 128 -10.05 7.54 0.65
CA ILE A 128 -9.09 8.64 0.48
C ILE A 128 -9.06 9.03 -0.99
N GLY A 129 -9.43 10.27 -1.26
CA GLY A 129 -9.41 10.85 -2.60
C GLY A 129 -8.00 11.05 -3.14
N ALA A 130 -7.90 11.28 -4.44
CA ALA A 130 -6.62 11.52 -5.11
C ALA A 130 -5.93 12.77 -4.58
N GLY A 131 -4.59 12.78 -4.61
CA GLY A 131 -3.80 13.95 -4.19
C GLY A 131 -3.73 14.16 -2.67
N THR A 132 -4.27 13.26 -1.86
CA THR A 132 -4.21 13.42 -0.39
C THR A 132 -2.79 13.25 0.13
N ILE A 133 -2.34 14.23 0.90
CA ILE A 133 -1.04 14.20 1.59
C ILE A 133 -1.27 14.40 3.08
N THR A 134 -0.87 13.42 3.90
CA THR A 134 -0.80 13.64 5.35
C THR A 134 0.43 14.45 5.67
N CYS A 135 0.24 15.73 6.07
CA CYS A 135 1.33 16.63 6.46
C CYS A 135 1.88 16.24 7.83
N ASN A 136 2.66 15.15 7.86
CA ASN A 136 3.13 14.52 9.10
C ASN A 136 4.45 15.10 9.65
N TYR A 137 5.04 16.10 8.99
CA TYR A 137 6.33 16.66 9.39
C TYR A 137 6.38 18.17 9.09
N ASP A 138 6.68 18.99 10.08
CA ASP A 138 6.77 20.44 10.00
C ASP A 138 8.20 20.97 9.87
N GLY A 139 9.17 20.08 9.59
CA GLY A 139 10.61 20.42 9.56
C GLY A 139 11.30 20.17 10.90
N ARG A 140 10.58 20.03 12.01
CA ARG A 140 11.11 19.83 13.37
C ARG A 140 10.48 18.62 14.07
N LYS A 141 9.15 18.52 14.03
CA LYS A 141 8.37 17.52 14.76
C LYS A 141 7.51 16.69 13.81
N LYS A 142 7.35 15.41 14.13
CA LYS A 142 6.41 14.52 13.43
C LYS A 142 5.09 14.47 14.17
N SER A 143 4.01 14.68 13.45
CA SER A 143 2.64 14.62 13.97
C SER A 143 1.91 13.42 13.37
N LYS A 144 1.02 12.82 14.15
CA LYS A 144 0.25 11.67 13.73
C LYS A 144 -1.15 12.10 13.28
N THR A 145 -1.50 11.76 12.05
CA THR A 145 -2.84 11.98 11.51
C THR A 145 -3.77 10.85 11.91
N LYS A 146 -4.98 11.19 12.37
CA LYS A 146 -6.05 10.22 12.64
C LYS A 146 -7.26 10.52 11.76
N ILE A 147 -7.66 9.57 10.94
CA ILE A 147 -8.87 9.62 10.11
C ILE A 147 -9.83 8.59 10.69
N LYS A 148 -11.03 9.05 11.10
CA LYS A 148 -12.04 8.19 11.73
C LYS A 148 -12.66 7.21 10.73
N ASP A 149 -13.46 6.28 11.23
CA ASP A 149 -14.18 5.30 10.40
C ASP A 149 -15.18 6.00 9.47
N LYS A 150 -15.41 5.44 8.29
CA LYS A 150 -16.39 5.88 7.28
C LYS A 150 -16.17 7.30 6.73
N VAL A 151 -15.01 7.89 6.95
CA VAL A 151 -14.66 9.19 6.37
C VAL A 151 -14.41 9.04 4.87
N CYS A 152 -14.96 9.97 4.09
CA CYS A 152 -14.61 10.16 2.70
C CYS A 152 -13.85 11.48 2.58
N LEU A 153 -12.54 11.39 2.29
CA LEU A 153 -11.73 12.56 1.96
C LEU A 153 -11.79 12.73 0.44
N LEU A 154 -12.46 13.78 0.01
CA LEU A 154 -12.43 14.20 -1.38
C LEU A 154 -11.32 15.24 -1.53
N TYR A 155 -10.52 15.12 -2.59
CA TYR A 155 -9.63 16.22 -2.96
C TYR A 155 -10.45 17.28 -3.68
N THR A 156 -10.41 18.49 -3.19
CA THR A 156 -11.37 19.53 -3.47
C THR A 156 -10.87 20.57 -4.47
N SER A 157 -10.46 20.18 -5.65
CA SER A 157 -10.60 21.12 -6.77
C SER A 157 -12.09 21.39 -7.06
N ASP A 158 -12.94 20.37 -6.85
CA ASP A 158 -14.38 20.46 -7.14
C ASP A 158 -15.20 21.13 -6.01
N ALA A 159 -14.74 21.09 -4.75
CA ALA A 159 -15.46 21.76 -3.66
C ALA A 159 -15.36 23.30 -3.73
N ALA A 160 -14.39 23.83 -4.44
CA ALA A 160 -14.31 25.26 -4.75
C ALA A 160 -15.23 25.65 -5.92
N ASP A 161 -15.53 24.68 -6.81
CA ASP A 161 -16.39 24.93 -7.99
C ASP A 161 -17.87 24.70 -7.71
N GLU A 162 -18.22 23.94 -6.65
CA GLU A 162 -19.62 23.72 -6.25
C GLU A 162 -20.14 24.87 -5.36
N GLY A 163 -20.01 26.12 -5.74
CA GLY A 163 -20.78 27.26 -5.23
C GLY A 163 -21.03 27.37 -3.71
N LEU A 164 -20.49 26.48 -2.93
CA LEU A 164 -20.38 26.58 -1.48
C LEU A 164 -19.15 27.43 -1.20
N GLY A 165 -19.20 28.66 -1.62
CA GLY A 165 -18.17 29.62 -1.43
C GLY A 165 -17.64 29.53 -0.01
N VAL A 166 -16.39 29.15 0.16
CA VAL A 166 -15.63 29.69 1.29
C VAL A 166 -15.59 31.15 1.05
N ASP A 167 -16.48 31.85 1.71
CA ASP A 167 -16.42 33.29 1.84
C ASP A 167 -15.08 33.60 2.54
N LEU A 168 -14.09 33.91 1.73
CA LEU A 168 -12.85 34.51 2.23
C LEU A 168 -13.21 35.93 2.54
N GLY A 169 -13.96 36.08 3.65
CA GLY A 169 -14.32 37.38 4.20
C GLY A 169 -13.11 38.30 4.18
N GLY A 170 -13.26 39.39 3.44
CA GLY A 170 -12.32 40.50 3.38
C GLY A 170 -12.15 41.18 4.73
#